data_2c518ffa12acaa009c7afbb97baa2d47
#
_entry.id   2c518ffa12acaa009c7afbb97baa2d47
#
_cell.length_a   1.000
_cell.length_b   1.000
_cell.length_c   1.000
_cell.angle_alpha   90.00
_cell.angle_beta   90.00
_cell.angle_gamma   90.00
#
_symmetry.space_group_name_H-M   'P 1'
#
loop_
_entity.id
_entity.type
_entity.pdbx_description
1 polymer ?
#
loop_
_entity_poly.entity_id
_entity_poly.type
_entity_poly.pdbx_seq_one_letter_code
_entity_poly.pdbx_strand_id
1 'polypeptide(L)'
;MSLFKKLSLLATGLVLTTSPVLAQSSSESSQSGSTQTSYESLEAASNELTPKLKEALDLKDAKKTLDNLAQLFKWEVTDSKESQLANSDFKYTIHRLGPEAVLLSTPDNKVLAFAMAKLDADTIRQRMAGLGVKPEAQMERLLNREPSPVDKVFVETKDFGLILSGHRIGQDEKKPDKPQYDLFVIYNHDFYKAMVKDFE
;
A
#
# COMPACT_ATOMS: atom_id res chain seq x y z
N MET A 1 2.38 -15.57 -3.34
CA MET A 1 2.51 -14.75 -2.09
C MET A 1 2.18 -13.33 -2.46
N SER A 2 1.32 -12.62 -1.68
CA SER A 2 1.02 -11.20 -1.94
C SER A 2 2.30 -10.38 -1.87
N LEU A 3 2.44 -9.38 -2.75
CA LEU A 3 3.53 -8.39 -2.71
C LEU A 3 3.68 -7.80 -1.31
N PHE A 4 2.56 -7.45 -0.69
CA PHE A 4 2.49 -6.92 0.66
C PHE A 4 2.97 -7.94 1.71
N LYS A 5 2.73 -9.24 1.49
CA LYS A 5 3.26 -10.31 2.36
C LYS A 5 4.75 -10.55 2.16
N LYS A 6 5.30 -10.43 0.94
CA LYS A 6 6.76 -10.48 0.76
C LYS A 6 7.44 -9.34 1.51
N LEU A 7 6.94 -8.12 1.41
CA LEU A 7 7.40 -6.98 2.22
C LEU A 7 7.14 -7.17 3.72
N SER A 8 6.06 -7.88 4.08
CA SER A 8 5.67 -8.17 5.47
C SER A 8 6.44 -9.36 6.06
N LEU A 9 6.73 -10.40 5.28
CA LEU A 9 7.51 -11.58 5.76
C LEU A 9 8.98 -11.25 6.02
N LEU A 10 9.54 -10.30 5.30
CA LEU A 10 10.86 -9.77 5.61
C LEU A 10 10.88 -9.04 6.96
N ALA A 11 9.70 -8.77 7.53
CA ALA A 11 9.49 -8.07 8.80
C ALA A 11 9.15 -8.96 10.00
N THR A 12 8.89 -10.27 9.82
CA THR A 12 8.46 -11.14 10.93
C THR A 12 9.59 -12.03 11.44
N GLY A 13 10.39 -11.47 12.31
CA GLY A 13 11.34 -12.18 13.15
C GLY A 13 11.35 -11.63 14.56
N LEU A 14 10.21 -11.64 15.25
CA LEU A 14 10.17 -11.65 16.71
C LEU A 14 8.77 -12.05 17.19
N VAL A 15 8.68 -13.29 17.67
CA VAL A 15 7.54 -13.76 18.46
C VAL A 15 7.79 -13.29 19.89
N LEU A 16 6.91 -12.46 20.43
CA LEU A 16 6.77 -12.25 21.86
C LEU A 16 5.40 -12.77 22.28
N THR A 17 5.44 -13.89 22.96
CA THR A 17 4.34 -14.48 23.71
C THR A 17 4.00 -13.61 24.90
N THR A 18 2.75 -13.16 25.04
CA THR A 18 2.17 -12.85 26.34
C THR A 18 0.73 -13.33 26.38
N SER A 19 0.46 -14.12 27.41
CA SER A 19 -0.79 -14.79 27.73
C SER A 19 -1.88 -13.82 28.23
N PRO A 20 -3.16 -14.26 28.28
CA PRO A 20 -4.32 -13.40 28.45
C PRO A 20 -4.64 -13.14 29.91
N VAL A 21 -5.15 -11.96 30.21
CA VAL A 21 -5.89 -11.68 31.43
C VAL A 21 -7.34 -11.40 31.07
N LEU A 22 -8.20 -12.27 31.60
CA LEU A 22 -9.64 -12.11 31.64
C LEU A 22 -10.02 -10.98 32.62
N ALA A 23 -10.86 -10.07 32.22
CA ALA A 23 -11.77 -9.39 33.12
C ALA A 23 -13.05 -8.95 32.40
N GLN A 24 -14.17 -9.28 33.03
CA GLN A 24 -15.56 -9.11 32.59
C GLN A 24 -16.07 -7.68 32.77
N SER A 25 -17.07 -7.41 31.90
CA SER A 25 -18.32 -6.63 32.07
C SER A 25 -18.24 -5.15 32.44
N SER A 26 -18.78 -4.32 31.61
CA SER A 26 -20.15 -3.82 31.64
C SER A 26 -20.40 -2.78 30.56
N SER A 27 -21.59 -2.85 30.02
CA SER A 27 -22.24 -1.94 29.09
C SER A 27 -22.11 -0.48 29.48
N GLU A 28 -21.66 0.36 28.53
CA GLU A 28 -22.25 1.68 28.33
C GLU A 28 -21.96 2.14 26.89
N SER A 29 -23.04 2.46 26.21
CA SER A 29 -23.10 3.03 24.88
C SER A 29 -22.46 4.42 24.88
N SER A 30 -21.34 4.55 24.22
CA SER A 30 -20.83 5.84 23.77
C SER A 30 -20.62 5.76 22.26
N GLN A 31 -21.54 6.39 21.53
CA GLN A 31 -21.38 6.70 20.12
C GLN A 31 -20.13 7.57 19.96
N SER A 32 -19.02 6.93 19.70
CA SER A 32 -17.85 7.59 19.14
C SER A 32 -18.15 7.80 17.66
N GLY A 33 -18.57 9.01 17.32
CA GLY A 33 -18.76 9.44 15.94
C GLY A 33 -17.43 9.36 15.19
N SER A 34 -17.18 8.24 14.52
CA SER A 34 -16.26 8.22 13.41
C SER A 34 -16.88 9.11 12.35
N THR A 35 -16.29 10.27 12.12
CA THR A 35 -16.59 11.11 10.97
C THR A 35 -16.10 10.36 9.73
N GLN A 36 -16.86 9.34 9.32
CA GLN A 36 -16.78 8.82 7.96
C GLN A 36 -17.23 9.98 7.07
N THR A 37 -16.29 10.62 6.42
CA THR A 37 -16.59 11.49 5.30
C THR A 37 -17.21 10.58 4.24
N SER A 38 -18.54 10.54 4.17
CA SER A 38 -19.24 9.84 3.11
C SER A 38 -19.05 10.67 1.86
N TYR A 39 -18.18 10.24 1.00
CA TYR A 39 -18.07 10.82 -0.33
C TYR A 39 -19.31 10.44 -1.12
N GLU A 40 -20.03 11.41 -1.63
CA GLU A 40 -21.27 11.20 -2.41
C GLU A 40 -21.06 10.44 -3.71
N SER A 41 -19.78 10.36 -4.17
CA SER A 41 -19.36 9.48 -5.26
C SER A 41 -17.91 9.07 -5.13
N LEU A 42 -17.56 7.89 -5.62
CA LEU A 42 -16.18 7.40 -5.73
C LEU A 42 -15.29 8.33 -6.56
N GLU A 43 -15.89 9.02 -7.53
CA GLU A 43 -15.23 10.00 -8.40
C GLU A 43 -14.84 11.26 -7.63
N ALA A 44 -15.72 11.78 -6.77
CA ALA A 44 -15.41 12.91 -5.90
C ALA A 44 -14.28 12.56 -4.89
N ALA A 45 -14.31 11.36 -4.32
CA ALA A 45 -13.27 10.88 -3.42
C ALA A 45 -11.91 10.77 -4.11
N SER A 46 -11.88 10.30 -5.36
CA SER A 46 -10.66 10.19 -6.17
C SER A 46 -10.09 11.56 -6.54
N ASN A 47 -10.95 12.46 -6.97
CA ASN A 47 -10.56 13.81 -7.37
C ASN A 47 -9.97 14.61 -6.21
N GLU A 48 -10.39 14.34 -4.99
CA GLU A 48 -9.86 15.02 -3.80
C GLU A 48 -8.62 14.32 -3.21
N LEU A 49 -8.63 13.01 -3.15
CA LEU A 49 -7.58 12.25 -2.45
C LEU A 49 -6.26 12.21 -3.24
N THR A 50 -6.30 12.14 -4.56
CA THR A 50 -5.08 12.05 -5.38
C THR A 50 -4.24 13.34 -5.38
N PRO A 51 -4.82 14.54 -5.52
CA PRO A 51 -4.09 15.78 -5.31
C PRO A 51 -3.49 15.88 -3.91
N LYS A 52 -4.26 15.57 -2.87
CA LYS A 52 -3.80 15.56 -1.47
C LYS A 52 -2.64 14.58 -1.26
N LEU A 53 -2.67 13.43 -1.91
CA LEU A 53 -1.59 12.44 -1.85
C LEU A 53 -0.31 12.99 -2.49
N LYS A 54 -0.41 13.66 -3.63
CA LYS A 54 0.73 14.32 -4.27
C LYS A 54 1.33 15.44 -3.41
N GLU A 55 0.49 16.24 -2.77
CA GLU A 55 0.93 17.30 -1.86
C GLU A 55 1.59 16.76 -0.59
N ALA A 56 1.13 15.59 -0.11
CA ALA A 56 1.69 14.94 1.07
C ALA A 56 3.08 14.35 0.83
N LEU A 57 3.41 13.99 -0.42
CA LEU A 57 4.67 13.32 -0.76
C LEU A 57 5.81 14.33 -0.97
N ASP A 58 6.71 14.42 -0.01
CA ASP A 58 8.01 15.06 -0.18
C ASP A 58 9.06 13.96 -0.46
N LEU A 59 9.41 13.77 -1.74
CA LEU A 59 10.30 12.68 -2.16
C LEU A 59 11.72 12.79 -1.56
N LYS A 60 12.10 13.96 -1.07
CA LYS A 60 13.41 14.22 -0.47
C LYS A 60 13.41 14.04 1.05
N ASP A 61 12.23 13.95 1.67
CA ASP A 61 12.08 13.85 3.12
C ASP A 61 10.97 12.84 3.48
N ALA A 62 11.39 11.62 3.75
CA ALA A 62 10.46 10.54 4.11
C ALA A 62 9.78 10.78 5.45
N LYS A 63 10.46 11.39 6.42
CA LYS A 63 9.86 11.71 7.73
C LYS A 63 8.72 12.71 7.59
N LYS A 64 8.95 13.80 6.85
CA LYS A 64 7.91 14.77 6.55
C LYS A 64 6.74 14.15 5.79
N THR A 65 7.05 13.29 4.82
CA THR A 65 6.03 12.52 4.10
C THR A 65 5.21 11.63 5.04
N LEU A 66 5.84 10.93 5.97
CA LEU A 66 5.14 10.09 6.96
C LEU A 66 4.19 10.92 7.81
N ASP A 67 4.64 12.06 8.31
CA ASP A 67 3.80 12.97 9.12
C ASP A 67 2.60 13.48 8.31
N ASN A 68 2.81 13.88 7.06
CA ASN A 68 1.74 14.33 6.16
C ASN A 68 0.75 13.22 5.85
N LEU A 69 1.22 12.01 5.54
CA LEU A 69 0.36 10.86 5.25
C LEU A 69 -0.43 10.41 6.47
N ALA A 70 0.19 10.42 7.66
CA ALA A 70 -0.50 10.11 8.90
C ALA A 70 -1.64 11.09 9.17
N GLN A 71 -1.42 12.38 8.93
CA GLN A 71 -2.47 13.40 9.05
C GLN A 71 -3.58 13.23 8.01
N LEU A 72 -3.22 12.95 6.75
CA LEU A 72 -4.16 12.77 5.65
C LEU A 72 -5.10 11.58 5.87
N PHE A 73 -4.54 10.44 6.25
CA PHE A 73 -5.29 9.19 6.44
C PHE A 73 -5.80 8.99 7.86
N LYS A 74 -5.40 9.84 8.82
CA LYS A 74 -5.66 9.67 10.25
C LYS A 74 -5.13 8.33 10.79
N TRP A 75 -4.07 7.84 10.20
CA TRP A 75 -3.37 6.63 10.62
C TRP A 75 -2.16 6.96 11.48
N GLU A 76 -1.85 6.04 12.38
CA GLU A 76 -0.58 6.08 13.12
C GLU A 76 0.49 5.31 12.36
N VAL A 77 1.73 5.77 12.44
CA VAL A 77 2.88 4.97 12.03
C VAL A 77 3.08 3.88 13.07
N THR A 78 2.70 2.65 12.72
CA THR A 78 2.65 1.54 13.69
C THR A 78 3.96 0.80 13.84
N ASP A 79 4.80 0.82 12.80
CA ASP A 79 6.08 0.08 12.77
C ASP A 79 7.02 0.68 11.72
N SER A 80 8.31 0.58 11.99
CA SER A 80 9.37 0.94 11.04
C SER A 80 10.50 -0.08 11.10
N LYS A 81 10.80 -0.73 9.97
CA LYS A 81 11.77 -1.81 9.93
C LYS A 81 12.70 -1.68 8.72
N GLU A 82 14.00 -1.83 8.99
CA GLU A 82 15.00 -1.94 7.93
C GLU A 82 14.89 -3.28 7.19
N SER A 83 15.12 -3.23 5.89
CA SER A 83 15.08 -4.38 5.00
C SER A 83 16.05 -4.19 3.83
N GLN A 84 16.25 -5.26 3.07
CA GLN A 84 17.06 -5.28 1.87
C GLN A 84 16.34 -6.14 0.81
N LEU A 85 16.44 -5.76 -0.46
CA LEU A 85 15.96 -6.61 -1.55
C LEU A 85 16.82 -7.87 -1.66
N ALA A 86 16.18 -9.03 -1.91
CA ALA A 86 16.85 -10.32 -1.86
C ALA A 86 18.00 -10.45 -2.88
N ASN A 87 17.85 -9.85 -4.06
CA ASN A 87 18.79 -9.97 -5.17
C ASN A 87 19.52 -8.64 -5.48
N SER A 88 19.61 -7.75 -4.51
CA SER A 88 20.28 -6.46 -4.71
C SER A 88 20.80 -5.90 -3.38
N ASP A 89 21.75 -4.96 -3.48
CA ASP A 89 22.30 -4.25 -2.31
C ASP A 89 21.39 -3.10 -1.84
N PHE A 90 20.20 -2.95 -2.40
CA PHE A 90 19.24 -1.93 -2.00
C PHE A 90 18.75 -2.15 -0.58
N LYS A 91 19.22 -1.30 0.33
CA LYS A 91 18.71 -1.20 1.71
C LYS A 91 17.60 -0.16 1.76
N TYR A 92 16.56 -0.46 2.49
CA TYR A 92 15.42 0.43 2.64
C TYR A 92 14.73 0.22 4.00
N THR A 93 13.96 1.20 4.42
CA THR A 93 13.12 1.09 5.61
C THR A 93 11.65 1.02 5.18
N ILE A 94 10.92 0.07 5.75
CA ILE A 94 9.48 -0.09 5.59
C ILE A 94 8.81 0.64 6.75
N HIS A 95 7.99 1.64 6.47
CA HIS A 95 7.17 2.34 7.44
C HIS A 95 5.70 1.96 7.22
N ARG A 96 5.07 1.39 8.24
CA ARG A 96 3.66 1.00 8.17
C ARG A 96 2.77 2.16 8.59
N LEU A 97 1.81 2.49 7.73
CA LEU A 97 0.79 3.51 7.90
C LEU A 97 -0.57 2.84 8.01
N GLY A 98 -1.03 2.59 9.24
CA GLY A 98 -2.27 1.86 9.43
C GLY A 98 -2.22 0.41 8.86
N PRO A 99 -3.39 -0.20 8.57
CA PRO A 99 -3.46 -1.62 8.21
C PRO A 99 -3.10 -1.91 6.76
N GLU A 100 -3.17 -0.94 5.85
CA GLU A 100 -3.22 -1.18 4.41
C GLU A 100 -2.27 -0.30 3.59
N ALA A 101 -1.43 0.51 4.23
CA ALA A 101 -0.46 1.34 3.53
C ALA A 101 0.95 1.22 4.11
N VAL A 102 1.94 1.40 3.25
CA VAL A 102 3.34 1.49 3.65
C VAL A 102 4.06 2.56 2.83
N LEU A 103 5.01 3.23 3.47
CA LEU A 103 6.02 4.03 2.80
C LEU A 103 7.35 3.29 2.85
N LEU A 104 8.09 3.30 1.76
CA LEU A 104 9.46 2.81 1.70
C LEU A 104 10.41 4.00 1.57
N SER A 105 11.45 4.03 2.38
CA SER A 105 12.48 5.07 2.33
C SER A 105 13.88 4.50 2.24
N THR A 106 14.80 5.32 1.74
CA THR A 106 16.24 5.04 1.82
C THR A 106 16.75 5.26 3.24
N PRO A 107 17.94 4.72 3.60
CA PRO A 107 18.60 5.03 4.88
C PRO A 107 18.90 6.53 5.06
N ASP A 108 19.09 7.27 3.98
CA ASP A 108 19.29 8.73 3.98
C ASP A 108 17.97 9.54 3.91
N ASN A 109 16.85 8.92 4.32
CA ASN A 109 15.55 9.56 4.51
C ASN A 109 14.86 10.07 3.22
N LYS A 110 15.12 9.46 2.06
CA LYS A 110 14.39 9.78 0.82
C LYS A 110 13.27 8.77 0.58
N VAL A 111 12.16 9.20 0.01
CA VAL A 111 11.06 8.31 -0.38
C VAL A 111 11.45 7.47 -1.58
N LEU A 112 11.33 6.16 -1.47
CA LEU A 112 11.48 5.20 -2.57
C LEU A 112 10.15 4.85 -3.21
N ALA A 113 9.16 4.52 -2.39
CA ALA A 113 7.85 4.05 -2.86
C ALA A 113 6.75 4.29 -1.83
N PHE A 114 5.54 4.38 -2.31
CA PHE A 114 4.32 4.32 -1.52
C PHE A 114 3.45 3.18 -2.03
N ALA A 115 2.91 2.36 -1.13
CA ALA A 115 2.10 1.23 -1.49
C ALA A 115 0.82 1.16 -0.67
N MET A 116 -0.24 0.71 -1.31
CA MET A 116 -1.54 0.44 -0.70
C MET A 116 -1.98 -0.97 -1.05
N ALA A 117 -2.61 -1.64 -0.09
CA ALA A 117 -3.14 -2.99 -0.25
C ALA A 117 -4.67 -3.00 -0.18
N LYS A 118 -5.25 -4.12 -0.59
CA LYS A 118 -6.68 -4.42 -0.47
C LYS A 118 -7.61 -3.41 -1.16
N LEU A 119 -7.14 -2.77 -2.21
CA LEU A 119 -7.94 -1.87 -3.03
C LEU A 119 -8.85 -2.66 -3.97
N ASP A 120 -10.06 -2.17 -4.21
CA ASP A 120 -10.92 -2.68 -5.27
C ASP A 120 -10.49 -2.17 -6.66
N ALA A 121 -11.04 -2.78 -7.72
CA ALA A 121 -10.67 -2.45 -9.09
C ALA A 121 -10.98 -1.00 -9.48
N ASP A 122 -12.10 -0.46 -9.00
CA ASP A 122 -12.51 0.90 -9.33
C ASP A 122 -11.60 1.92 -8.64
N THR A 123 -11.25 1.68 -7.38
CA THR A 123 -10.26 2.47 -6.66
C THR A 123 -8.89 2.45 -7.36
N ILE A 124 -8.45 1.28 -7.86
CA ILE A 124 -7.21 1.19 -8.65
C ILE A 124 -7.28 2.08 -9.89
N ARG A 125 -8.35 1.98 -10.70
CA ARG A 125 -8.53 2.80 -11.91
C ARG A 125 -8.49 4.29 -11.59
N GLN A 126 -9.14 4.70 -10.53
CA GLN A 126 -9.15 6.09 -10.08
C GLN A 126 -7.75 6.56 -9.64
N ARG A 127 -7.02 5.75 -8.87
CA ARG A 127 -5.63 6.07 -8.47
C ARG A 127 -4.72 6.24 -9.67
N MET A 128 -4.83 5.33 -10.64
CA MET A 128 -4.06 5.40 -11.88
C MET A 128 -4.41 6.64 -12.70
N ALA A 129 -5.69 6.95 -12.86
CA ALA A 129 -6.13 8.16 -13.56
C ALA A 129 -5.58 9.43 -12.88
N GLY A 130 -5.62 9.50 -11.56
CA GLY A 130 -5.05 10.60 -10.78
C GLY A 130 -3.52 10.72 -10.88
N LEU A 131 -2.83 9.62 -11.17
CA LEU A 131 -1.39 9.60 -11.49
C LEU A 131 -1.11 9.92 -12.97
N GLY A 132 -2.14 10.12 -13.79
CA GLY A 132 -2.01 10.35 -15.23
C GLY A 132 -1.70 9.08 -16.03
N VAL A 133 -1.93 7.91 -15.45
CA VAL A 133 -1.70 6.61 -16.10
C VAL A 133 -3.02 6.03 -16.59
N LYS A 134 -3.09 5.74 -17.89
CA LYS A 134 -4.22 4.98 -18.44
C LYS A 134 -3.96 3.48 -18.24
N PRO A 135 -4.94 2.72 -17.73
CA PRO A 135 -4.80 1.28 -17.65
C PRO A 135 -4.51 0.66 -19.02
N GLU A 136 -3.45 -0.12 -19.11
CA GLU A 136 -3.15 -0.91 -20.30
C GLU A 136 -4.03 -2.16 -20.35
N ALA A 137 -4.10 -2.81 -21.52
CA ALA A 137 -4.92 -4.01 -21.72
C ALA A 137 -4.64 -5.12 -20.70
N GLN A 138 -3.37 -5.31 -20.30
CA GLN A 138 -3.01 -6.31 -19.29
C GLN A 138 -3.52 -5.95 -17.89
N MET A 139 -3.51 -4.66 -17.53
CA MET A 139 -4.07 -4.18 -16.27
C MET A 139 -5.58 -4.37 -16.23
N GLU A 140 -6.28 -4.01 -17.32
CA GLU A 140 -7.73 -4.21 -17.39
C GLU A 140 -8.12 -5.69 -17.31
N ARG A 141 -7.36 -6.59 -17.93
CA ARG A 141 -7.57 -8.04 -17.77
C ARG A 141 -7.41 -8.50 -16.32
N LEU A 142 -6.37 -8.02 -15.64
CA LEU A 142 -6.18 -8.31 -14.22
C LEU A 142 -7.34 -7.78 -13.37
N LEU A 143 -7.75 -6.53 -13.59
CA LEU A 143 -8.83 -5.87 -12.84
C LEU A 143 -10.22 -6.48 -13.12
N ASN A 144 -10.46 -6.96 -14.33
CA ASN A 144 -11.70 -7.62 -14.74
C ASN A 144 -11.72 -9.12 -14.42
N ARG A 145 -10.65 -9.67 -13.81
CA ARG A 145 -10.51 -11.09 -13.54
C ARG A 145 -10.59 -11.97 -14.79
N GLU A 146 -10.20 -11.46 -15.93
CA GLU A 146 -10.11 -12.31 -17.11
C GLU A 146 -9.08 -13.41 -16.86
N PRO A 147 -9.32 -14.63 -17.36
CA PRO A 147 -8.35 -15.71 -17.26
C PRO A 147 -7.01 -15.26 -17.86
N SER A 148 -6.05 -15.03 -16.99
CA SER A 148 -4.70 -14.59 -17.37
C SER A 148 -3.71 -15.34 -16.49
N PRO A 149 -2.61 -15.85 -17.04
CA PRO A 149 -1.53 -16.41 -16.24
C PRO A 149 -0.81 -15.31 -15.41
N VAL A 150 -1.08 -14.04 -15.71
CA VAL A 150 -0.40 -12.90 -15.10
C VAL A 150 -1.21 -12.44 -13.89
N ASP A 151 -0.63 -12.59 -12.70
CA ASP A 151 -1.18 -12.09 -11.44
C ASP A 151 -0.58 -10.73 -11.03
N LYS A 152 0.30 -10.18 -11.87
CA LYS A 152 0.99 -8.90 -11.69
C LYS A 152 1.15 -8.18 -13.02
N VAL A 153 1.11 -6.86 -12.96
CA VAL A 153 1.39 -5.99 -14.09
C VAL A 153 2.41 -4.93 -13.66
N PHE A 154 3.40 -4.72 -14.50
CA PHE A 154 4.48 -3.77 -14.30
C PHE A 154 4.38 -2.66 -15.35
N VAL A 155 4.40 -1.40 -14.92
CA VAL A 155 4.40 -0.24 -15.82
C VAL A 155 5.49 0.72 -15.38
N GLU A 156 6.32 1.16 -16.31
CA GLU A 156 7.33 2.20 -16.08
C GLU A 156 6.91 3.47 -16.82
N THR A 157 6.81 4.58 -16.09
CA THR A 157 6.60 5.92 -16.63
C THR A 157 7.86 6.74 -16.48
N LYS A 158 7.86 7.98 -16.97
CA LYS A 158 8.99 8.89 -16.79
C LYS A 158 9.28 9.23 -15.33
N ASP A 159 8.22 9.33 -14.50
CA ASP A 159 8.30 9.89 -13.15
C ASP A 159 8.27 8.81 -12.06
N PHE A 160 7.77 7.62 -12.37
CA PHE A 160 7.65 6.50 -11.43
C PHE A 160 7.40 5.17 -12.14
N GLY A 161 7.63 4.07 -11.43
CA GLY A 161 7.17 2.73 -11.80
C GLY A 161 5.93 2.33 -11.03
N LEU A 162 5.05 1.53 -11.63
CA LEU A 162 3.89 0.92 -10.98
C LEU A 162 4.02 -0.60 -10.96
N ILE A 163 3.65 -1.19 -9.82
CA ILE A 163 3.43 -2.63 -9.72
C ILE A 163 2.02 -2.84 -9.19
N LEU A 164 1.17 -3.45 -10.02
CA LEU A 164 -0.17 -3.85 -9.65
C LEU A 164 -0.22 -5.37 -9.51
N SER A 165 -0.74 -5.88 -8.41
CA SER A 165 -0.92 -7.32 -8.20
C SER A 165 -2.25 -7.65 -7.54
N GLY A 166 -2.80 -8.82 -7.82
CA GLY A 166 -3.93 -9.37 -7.07
C GLY A 166 -3.54 -9.60 -5.62
N HIS A 167 -4.35 -9.08 -4.68
CA HIS A 167 -4.13 -9.32 -3.26
C HIS A 167 -4.41 -10.80 -2.93
N ARG A 168 -3.41 -11.49 -2.40
CA ARG A 168 -3.55 -12.87 -1.93
C ARG A 168 -3.90 -12.87 -0.44
N ILE A 169 -5.09 -13.33 -0.14
CA ILE A 169 -5.59 -13.45 1.23
C ILE A 169 -4.76 -14.49 1.99
N GLY A 170 -4.40 -14.18 3.23
CA GLY A 170 -3.74 -15.13 4.14
C GLY A 170 -4.70 -16.19 4.65
N GLN A 171 -4.15 -17.24 5.28
CA GLN A 171 -4.97 -18.34 5.84
C GLN A 171 -5.93 -17.86 6.94
N ASP A 172 -5.54 -16.79 7.67
CA ASP A 172 -6.32 -16.24 8.78
C ASP A 172 -7.21 -15.04 8.37
N GLU A 173 -7.16 -14.62 7.10
CA GLU A 173 -7.97 -13.51 6.61
C GLU A 173 -9.28 -14.03 6.01
N LYS A 174 -10.41 -13.38 6.36
CA LYS A 174 -11.69 -13.68 5.71
C LYS A 174 -11.60 -13.33 4.23
N LYS A 175 -12.07 -14.24 3.38
CA LYS A 175 -12.15 -13.99 1.94
C LYS A 175 -13.14 -12.85 1.68
N PRO A 176 -12.72 -11.73 1.06
CA PRO A 176 -13.63 -10.64 0.74
C PRO A 176 -14.59 -11.06 -0.40
N ASP A 177 -15.77 -10.48 -0.42
CA ASP A 177 -16.78 -10.72 -1.47
C ASP A 177 -16.30 -10.25 -2.85
N LYS A 178 -15.43 -9.25 -2.89
CA LYS A 178 -14.87 -8.68 -4.12
C LYS A 178 -13.35 -8.89 -4.18
N PRO A 179 -12.78 -8.96 -5.41
CA PRO A 179 -11.35 -9.02 -5.60
C PRO A 179 -10.67 -7.79 -5.04
N GLN A 180 -9.50 -7.99 -4.49
CA GLN A 180 -8.66 -6.93 -3.95
C GLN A 180 -7.29 -6.97 -4.61
N TYR A 181 -6.66 -5.81 -4.69
CA TYR A 181 -5.40 -5.58 -5.38
C TYR A 181 -4.45 -4.78 -4.49
N ASP A 182 -3.17 -5.00 -4.71
CA ASP A 182 -2.09 -4.22 -4.12
C ASP A 182 -1.47 -3.34 -5.20
N LEU A 183 -1.31 -2.04 -4.91
CA LEU A 183 -0.71 -1.06 -5.81
C LEU A 183 0.55 -0.46 -5.19
N PHE A 184 1.66 -0.54 -5.92
CA PHE A 184 2.92 0.13 -5.58
C PHE A 184 3.17 1.26 -6.57
N VAL A 185 3.48 2.45 -6.04
CA VAL A 185 4.00 3.59 -6.79
C VAL A 185 5.44 3.80 -6.37
N ILE A 186 6.38 3.58 -7.25
CA ILE A 186 7.82 3.55 -6.97
C ILE A 186 8.49 4.71 -7.66
N TYR A 187 9.01 5.66 -6.90
CA TYR A 187 9.58 6.92 -7.40
C TYR A 187 11.06 6.81 -7.79
N ASN A 188 11.75 5.79 -7.30
CA ASN A 188 13.14 5.51 -7.67
C ASN A 188 13.17 4.41 -8.74
N HIS A 189 13.63 4.73 -9.95
CA HIS A 189 13.65 3.80 -11.08
C HIS A 189 14.58 2.60 -10.89
N ASP A 190 15.73 2.79 -10.23
CA ASP A 190 16.66 1.68 -9.99
C ASP A 190 16.06 0.71 -8.96
N PHE A 191 15.39 1.25 -7.94
CA PHE A 191 14.64 0.44 -6.98
C PHE A 191 13.48 -0.29 -7.66
N TYR A 192 12.75 0.38 -8.58
CA TYR A 192 11.69 -0.26 -9.37
C TYR A 192 12.22 -1.44 -10.17
N LYS A 193 13.30 -1.27 -10.93
CA LYS A 193 13.91 -2.35 -11.72
C LYS A 193 14.38 -3.51 -10.85
N ALA A 194 14.97 -3.21 -9.71
CA ALA A 194 15.38 -4.22 -8.75
C ALA A 194 14.18 -4.98 -8.18
N MET A 195 13.08 -4.29 -7.86
CA MET A 195 11.84 -4.92 -7.39
C MET A 195 11.19 -5.79 -8.47
N VAL A 196 11.09 -5.32 -9.71
CA VAL A 196 10.55 -6.11 -10.83
C VAL A 196 11.32 -7.42 -10.95
N LYS A 197 12.63 -7.36 -10.96
CA LYS A 197 13.52 -8.53 -11.04
C LYS A 197 13.38 -9.50 -9.86
N ASP A 198 13.02 -9.00 -8.68
CA ASP A 198 12.79 -9.83 -7.48
C ASP A 198 11.40 -10.49 -7.50
N PHE A 199 10.47 -9.99 -8.33
CA PHE A 199 9.10 -10.48 -8.47
C PHE A 199 8.85 -11.35 -9.71
N GLU A 200 9.77 -11.37 -10.67
CA GLU A 200 9.77 -12.31 -11.78
C GLU A 200 10.17 -13.72 -11.31
#